data_b8226c9d6bb13315d94988e66f6087f3
#
_entry.id   b8226c9d6bb13315d94988e66f6087f3
#
_cell.length_a   1.000
_cell.length_b   1.000
_cell.length_c   1.000
_cell.angle_alpha   90.00
_cell.angle_beta   90.00
_cell.angle_gamma   90.00
#
_symmetry.space_group_name_H-M   'P 1'
#
loop_
_entity.id
_entity.type
_entity.pdbx_description
1 polymer ?
#
loop_
_entity_poly.entity_id
_entity_poly.type
_entity_poly.pdbx_seq_one_letter_code
_entity_poly.pdbx_strand_id
1 'polypeptide(L)'
;MTSRNIFVISGNVAQKPRQFAGKAAKTVVTVAVDEFWTDKQSGERKKRTEFLTAFTFNAKIGGFLVDKVNIGDQITIDGHIRANSYERSGEKIYTMDLEIARLDAHPARADRALDDEAA
;
A
#
# COMPACT_ATOMS: atom_id res chain seq x y z
N MET A 1 25.75 11.50 13.08
CA MET A 1 24.93 11.39 11.85
C MET A 1 23.62 10.73 12.14
N THR A 2 22.55 11.24 11.57
CA THR A 2 21.23 10.69 11.76
C THR A 2 20.79 9.98 10.48
N SER A 3 20.34 8.75 10.64
CA SER A 3 19.81 7.97 9.51
C SER A 3 18.30 7.88 9.62
N ARG A 4 17.62 7.82 8.47
CA ARG A 4 16.16 7.75 8.46
C ARG A 4 15.70 6.83 7.34
N ASN A 5 14.73 5.99 7.67
CA ASN A 5 14.16 5.04 6.72
C ASN A 5 12.64 5.04 6.94
N ILE A 6 11.94 5.83 6.15
CA ILE A 6 10.49 5.99 6.28
C ILE A 6 9.88 6.01 4.88
N PHE A 7 8.77 5.31 4.72
CA PHE A 7 7.91 5.54 3.57
C PHE A 7 6.51 5.91 4.06
N VAL A 8 5.79 6.66 3.23
CA VAL A 8 4.37 6.94 3.45
C VAL A 8 3.67 6.79 2.11
N ILE A 9 2.64 5.96 2.08
CA ILE A 9 1.81 5.81 0.89
C ILE A 9 0.34 6.00 1.27
N SER A 10 -0.41 6.63 0.38
CA SER A 10 -1.83 6.85 0.57
C SER A 10 -2.54 6.60 -0.76
N GLY A 11 -3.61 5.85 -0.72
CA GLY A 11 -4.35 5.52 -1.93
C GLY A 11 -5.54 4.63 -1.60
N ASN A 12 -5.95 3.85 -2.59
CA ASN A 12 -7.08 2.96 -2.43
C ASN A 12 -6.63 1.50 -2.48
N VAL A 13 -7.26 0.68 -1.66
CA VAL A 13 -6.93 -0.75 -1.62
C VAL A 13 -7.32 -1.37 -2.96
N ALA A 14 -6.33 -1.94 -3.65
CA ALA A 14 -6.50 -2.50 -4.99
C ALA A 14 -6.87 -3.98 -4.96
N GLN A 15 -6.45 -4.68 -3.92
CA GLN A 15 -6.74 -6.11 -3.75
C GLN A 15 -7.08 -6.36 -2.29
N LYS A 16 -7.97 -7.33 -2.04
CA LYS A 16 -8.30 -7.72 -0.67
C LYS A 16 -7.03 -8.15 0.06
N PRO A 17 -6.76 -7.61 1.26
CA PRO A 17 -5.59 -8.04 2.03
C PRO A 17 -5.59 -9.55 2.25
N ARG A 18 -4.41 -10.16 2.15
CA ARG A 18 -4.25 -11.61 2.26
C ARG A 18 -3.23 -11.95 3.32
N GLN A 19 -3.50 -13.02 4.05
CA GLN A 19 -2.59 -13.56 5.03
C GLN A 19 -2.02 -14.87 4.52
N PHE A 20 -0.70 -14.99 4.59
CA PHE A 20 -0.01 -16.22 4.19
C PHE A 20 0.26 -17.08 5.42
N ALA A 21 -0.08 -18.36 5.31
CA ALA A 21 0.19 -19.33 6.36
C ALA A 21 1.69 -19.61 6.42
N GLY A 22 2.21 -19.85 7.62
CA GLY A 22 3.62 -20.14 7.82
C GLY A 22 4.02 -19.92 9.27
N LYS A 23 5.30 -20.06 9.56
CA LYS A 23 5.84 -19.88 10.91
C LYS A 23 5.60 -18.48 11.45
N ALA A 24 5.62 -17.50 10.55
CA ALA A 24 5.26 -16.12 10.88
C ALA A 24 4.15 -15.72 9.93
N ALA A 25 2.97 -15.43 10.48
CA ALA A 25 1.83 -15.04 9.67
C ALA A 25 2.12 -13.68 9.02
N LYS A 26 2.27 -13.68 7.71
CA LYS A 26 2.55 -12.48 6.94
C LYS A 26 1.28 -12.02 6.25
N THR A 27 0.90 -10.77 6.45
CA THR A 27 -0.25 -10.17 5.79
C THR A 27 0.24 -9.14 4.78
N VAL A 28 -0.34 -9.14 3.59
CA VAL A 28 0.01 -8.18 2.54
C VAL A 28 -1.23 -7.43 2.08
N VAL A 29 -1.02 -6.19 1.68
CA VAL A 29 -2.05 -5.34 1.08
C VAL A 29 -1.45 -4.60 -0.09
N THR A 30 -2.21 -4.50 -1.19
CA THR A 30 -1.78 -3.75 -2.37
C THR A 30 -2.60 -2.48 -2.47
N VAL A 31 -1.91 -1.36 -2.59
CA VAL A 31 -2.50 -0.02 -2.62
C VAL A 31 -2.26 0.60 -3.98
N ALA A 32 -3.32 1.12 -4.59
CA ALA A 32 -3.23 1.87 -5.84
C ALA A 32 -3.03 3.34 -5.50
N VAL A 33 -1.91 3.89 -5.92
CA VAL A 33 -1.55 5.29 -5.67
C VAL A 33 -1.58 6.03 -6.99
N ASP A 34 -2.45 7.02 -7.10
CA ASP A 34 -2.62 7.80 -8.32
C ASP A 34 -1.79 9.07 -8.25
N GLU A 35 -1.09 9.35 -9.34
CA GLU A 35 -0.37 10.59 -9.54
C GLU A 35 -0.96 11.32 -10.74
N PHE A 36 -1.13 12.62 -10.61
CA PHE A 36 -1.67 13.45 -11.67
C PHE A 36 -0.68 14.55 -12.02
N TRP A 37 -0.56 14.84 -13.31
CA TRP A 37 0.25 15.96 -13.75
C TRP A 37 -0.32 16.51 -15.07
N THR A 38 0.10 17.71 -15.41
CA THR A 38 -0.28 18.34 -16.66
C THR A 38 0.90 18.27 -17.62
N ASP A 39 0.67 17.70 -18.80
CA ASP A 39 1.68 17.63 -19.85
C ASP A 39 1.94 19.05 -20.38
N LYS A 40 3.17 19.49 -20.31
CA LYS A 40 3.55 20.85 -20.72
C LYS A 40 3.40 21.07 -22.21
N GLN A 41 3.54 20.04 -23.01
CA GLN A 41 3.46 20.15 -24.46
C GLN A 41 2.02 20.18 -24.97
N SER A 42 1.18 19.27 -24.45
CA SER A 42 -0.20 19.15 -24.93
C SER A 42 -1.20 19.91 -24.06
N GLY A 43 -0.84 20.26 -22.84
CA GLY A 43 -1.76 20.87 -21.89
C GLY A 43 -2.74 19.88 -21.28
N GLU A 44 -2.64 18.60 -21.65
CA GLU A 44 -3.54 17.58 -21.15
C GLU A 44 -3.18 17.15 -19.73
N ARG A 45 -4.20 16.84 -18.95
CA ARG A 45 -4.01 16.26 -17.64
C ARG A 45 -3.82 14.74 -17.78
N LYS A 46 -2.73 14.26 -17.23
CA LYS A 46 -2.39 12.83 -17.30
C LYS A 46 -2.41 12.21 -15.92
N LYS A 47 -2.61 10.91 -15.89
CA LYS A 47 -2.64 10.12 -14.67
C LYS A 47 -1.75 8.90 -14.80
N ARG A 48 -1.09 8.57 -13.70
CA ARG A 48 -0.31 7.36 -13.57
C ARG A 48 -0.68 6.69 -12.26
N THR A 49 -0.91 5.39 -12.29
CA THR A 49 -1.24 4.62 -11.10
C THR A 49 -0.09 3.67 -10.80
N GLU A 50 0.41 3.73 -9.56
CA GLU A 50 1.39 2.77 -9.03
C GLU A 50 0.66 1.80 -8.12
N PHE A 51 0.97 0.51 -8.25
CA PHE A 51 0.45 -0.52 -7.37
C PHE A 51 1.55 -0.93 -6.41
N LEU A 52 1.41 -0.55 -5.16
CA LEU A 52 2.43 -0.77 -4.14
C LEU A 52 1.94 -1.79 -3.12
N THR A 53 2.75 -2.80 -2.86
CA THR A 53 2.41 -3.85 -1.91
C THR A 53 3.21 -3.66 -0.63
N ALA A 54 2.50 -3.62 0.50
CA ALA A 54 3.11 -3.52 1.82
C ALA A 54 2.77 -4.77 2.62
N PHE A 55 3.61 -5.08 3.61
CA PHE A 55 3.45 -6.28 4.40
C PHE A 55 3.61 -5.98 5.89
N THR A 56 3.09 -6.90 6.72
CA THR A 56 3.29 -6.87 8.16
C THR A 56 3.34 -8.28 8.72
N PHE A 57 4.14 -8.46 9.77
CA PHE A 57 4.10 -9.66 10.60
C PHE A 57 3.36 -9.41 11.92
N ASN A 58 2.89 -8.18 12.13
CA ASN A 58 2.17 -7.82 13.34
C ASN A 58 0.76 -8.41 13.28
N ALA A 59 0.41 -9.22 14.28
CA ALA A 59 -0.88 -9.92 14.29
C ALA A 59 -2.07 -8.96 14.38
N LYS A 60 -1.94 -7.87 15.12
CA LYS A 60 -3.02 -6.89 15.25
C LYS A 60 -3.27 -6.15 13.94
N ILE A 61 -2.22 -5.68 13.31
CA ILE A 61 -2.33 -4.97 12.04
C ILE A 61 -2.83 -5.93 10.96
N GLY A 62 -2.26 -7.13 10.91
CA GLY A 62 -2.69 -8.14 9.93
C GLY A 62 -4.15 -8.54 10.10
N GLY A 63 -4.58 -8.74 11.34
CA GLY A 63 -5.97 -9.08 11.62
C GLY A 63 -6.92 -7.96 11.23
N PHE A 64 -6.56 -6.71 11.51
CA PHE A 64 -7.35 -5.56 11.10
C PHE A 64 -7.48 -5.50 9.57
N LEU A 65 -6.38 -5.70 8.86
CA LEU A 65 -6.39 -5.68 7.40
C LEU A 65 -7.33 -6.74 6.82
N VAL A 66 -7.22 -7.97 7.30
CA VAL A 66 -8.02 -9.08 6.78
C VAL A 66 -9.50 -8.91 7.14
N ASP A 67 -9.80 -8.47 8.36
CA ASP A 67 -11.17 -8.42 8.86
C ASP A 67 -11.92 -7.16 8.46
N LYS A 68 -11.25 -6.02 8.38
CA LYS A 68 -11.91 -4.72 8.28
C LYS A 68 -11.66 -3.98 6.98
N VAL A 69 -10.61 -4.29 6.25
CA VAL A 69 -10.21 -3.53 5.07
C VAL A 69 -10.69 -4.23 3.80
N ASN A 70 -11.37 -3.47 2.95
CA ASN A 70 -11.96 -3.98 1.72
C ASN A 70 -11.39 -3.27 0.50
N ILE A 71 -11.58 -3.88 -0.68
CA ILE A 71 -11.18 -3.26 -1.94
C ILE A 71 -11.91 -1.93 -2.09
N GLY A 72 -11.17 -0.89 -2.48
CA GLY A 72 -11.71 0.44 -2.66
C GLY A 72 -11.60 1.35 -1.44
N ASP A 73 -11.33 0.79 -0.27
CA ASP A 73 -11.15 1.59 0.93
C ASP A 73 -9.94 2.50 0.77
N GLN A 74 -10.03 3.69 1.34
CA GLN A 74 -8.90 4.59 1.39
C GLN A 74 -7.99 4.18 2.52
N ILE A 75 -6.68 4.11 2.24
CA ILE A 75 -5.71 3.65 3.21
C ILE A 75 -4.45 4.52 3.15
N THR A 76 -3.92 4.84 4.32
CA THR A 76 -2.62 5.50 4.45
C THR A 76 -1.75 4.60 5.30
N ILE A 77 -0.57 4.28 4.77
CA ILE A 77 0.38 3.39 5.43
C ILE A 77 1.70 4.12 5.60
N ASP A 78 2.29 4.04 6.79
CA ASP A 78 3.67 4.44 6.96
C ASP A 78 4.48 3.29 7.56
N GLY A 79 5.76 3.28 7.27
CA GLY A 79 6.62 2.23 7.75
C GLY A 79 8.04 2.36 7.26
N HIS A 80 8.68 1.23 7.10
CA HIS A 80 10.11 1.15 6.78
C HIS A 80 10.33 0.34 5.51
N ILE A 81 11.34 0.73 4.73
CA ILE A 81 11.76 -0.03 3.56
C ILE A 81 12.75 -1.07 4.02
N ARG A 82 12.51 -2.34 3.68
CA ARG A 82 13.40 -3.44 4.02
C ARG A 82 14.07 -3.97 2.75
N ALA A 83 15.38 -3.98 2.75
CA ALA A 83 16.14 -4.58 1.66
C ALA A 83 16.24 -6.08 1.89
N ASN A 84 15.87 -6.85 0.88
CA ASN A 84 15.93 -8.30 0.93
C ASN A 84 16.63 -8.85 -0.30
N SER A 85 17.00 -10.11 -0.24
CA SER A 85 17.56 -10.79 -1.40
C SER A 85 17.18 -12.27 -1.36
N TYR A 86 17.09 -12.87 -2.54
CA TYR A 86 16.86 -14.31 -2.67
C TYR A 86 17.63 -14.79 -3.89
N GLU A 87 17.86 -16.10 -3.95
CA GLU A 87 18.54 -16.71 -5.09
C GLU A 87 17.52 -17.38 -6.00
N ARG A 88 17.71 -17.16 -7.29
CA ARG A 88 16.90 -17.80 -8.33
C ARG A 88 17.82 -18.18 -9.48
N SER A 89 17.87 -19.47 -9.78
CA SER A 89 18.68 -19.99 -10.88
C SER A 89 20.15 -19.56 -10.78
N GLY A 90 20.68 -19.55 -9.55
CA GLY A 90 22.07 -19.17 -9.31
C GLY A 90 22.35 -17.68 -9.25
N GLU A 91 21.34 -16.86 -9.50
CA GLU A 91 21.49 -15.41 -9.44
C GLU A 91 20.89 -14.88 -8.15
N LYS A 92 21.54 -13.87 -7.58
CA LYS A 92 21.04 -13.19 -6.40
C LYS A 92 20.16 -12.02 -6.83
N ILE A 93 18.91 -12.06 -6.41
CA ILE A 93 17.92 -11.03 -6.74
C ILE A 93 17.67 -10.20 -5.50
N TYR A 94 17.75 -8.87 -5.65
CA TYR A 94 17.54 -7.93 -4.56
C TYR A 94 16.14 -7.31 -4.68
N THR A 95 15.47 -7.18 -3.54
CA THR A 95 14.15 -6.56 -3.48
C THR A 95 14.12 -5.49 -2.41
N MET A 96 13.20 -4.55 -2.56
CA MET A 96 12.88 -3.60 -1.52
C MET A 96 11.42 -3.79 -1.13
N ASP A 97 11.20 -4.15 0.13
CA ASP A 97 9.88 -4.46 0.64
C ASP A 97 9.41 -3.38 1.60
N LEU A 98 8.12 -3.08 1.57
CA LEU A 98 7.52 -2.04 2.39
C LEU A 98 6.89 -2.67 3.63
N GLU A 99 7.53 -2.48 4.79
CA GLU A 99 7.03 -3.01 6.06
C GLU A 99 6.16 -2.00 6.77
N ILE A 100 4.94 -2.39 7.12
CA ILE A 100 3.96 -1.51 7.74
C ILE A 100 4.32 -1.28 9.21
N ALA A 101 4.40 -0.01 9.62
CA ALA A 101 4.50 0.37 11.03
C ALA A 101 3.15 0.84 11.55
N ARG A 102 2.42 1.64 10.76
CA ARG A 102 1.10 2.15 11.11
C ARG A 102 0.24 2.25 9.87
N LEU A 103 -1.07 2.18 10.07
CA LEU A 103 -2.00 2.44 8.98
C LEU A 103 -3.30 3.05 9.51
N ASP A 104 -3.96 3.80 8.63
CA ASP A 104 -5.31 4.29 8.79
C ASP A 104 -6.10 3.88 7.58
N ALA A 105 -7.30 3.37 7.78
CA ALA A 105 -8.18 2.96 6.68
C ALA A 105 -9.56 3.53 6.87
N HIS A 106 -10.18 3.99 5.78
CA HIS A 106 -11.51 4.57 5.78
C HIS A 106 -12.33 3.99 4.64
N PRO A 107 -13.63 3.74 4.86
CA PRO A 107 -14.49 3.25 3.79
C PRO A 107 -14.67 4.32 2.71
N ALA A 108 -13.85 4.29 1.68
CA ALA A 108 -13.88 5.30 0.62
C ALA A 108 -15.23 5.38 -0.07
N ARG A 109 -15.94 4.26 -0.13
CA ARG A 109 -17.24 4.19 -0.80
C ARG A 109 -18.29 5.03 -0.09
N ALA A 110 -18.31 4.99 1.26
CA ALA A 110 -19.23 5.80 2.04
C ALA A 110 -18.89 7.28 1.90
N ASP A 111 -17.61 7.61 1.92
CA ASP A 111 -17.14 8.98 1.77
C ASP A 111 -17.48 9.54 0.40
N ARG A 112 -17.31 8.74 -0.65
CA ARG A 112 -17.67 9.15 -2.01
C ARG A 112 -19.17 9.42 -2.16
N ALA A 113 -20.00 8.58 -1.55
CA ALA A 113 -21.42 8.77 -1.60
C ALA A 113 -21.84 10.08 -0.93
N LEU A 114 -21.20 10.42 0.19
CA LEU A 114 -21.45 11.68 0.89
C LEU A 114 -20.98 12.88 0.06
N ASP A 115 -19.82 12.76 -0.55
CA ASP A 115 -19.27 13.83 -1.39
C ASP A 115 -20.14 14.06 -2.62
N ASP A 116 -20.61 13.00 -3.25
CA ASP A 116 -21.50 13.09 -4.41
C ASP A 116 -22.82 13.76 -4.05
N GLU A 117 -23.35 13.46 -2.88
CA GLU A 117 -24.58 14.08 -2.40
C GLU A 117 -24.39 15.56 -2.07
N ALA A 118 -23.20 15.91 -1.59
CA ALA A 118 -22.87 17.29 -1.25
C ALA A 118 -22.61 18.14 -2.48
N ALA A 119 -22.25 17.51 -3.57
CA ALA A 119 -21.97 18.22 -4.81
C ALA A 119 -23.26 18.50 -5.58
#